data_6845602e927b82acec8b240c1939d167
#
_entry.id   6845602e927b82acec8b240c1939d167
#
_cell.length_a   1.000
_cell.length_b   1.000
_cell.length_c   1.000
_cell.angle_alpha   90.00
_cell.angle_beta   90.00
_cell.angle_gamma   90.00
#
_symmetry.space_group_name_H-M   'P 1'
#
loop_
_entity.id
_entity.type
_entity.pdbx_description
1 polymer ?
#
loop_
_entity_poly.entity_id
_entity_poly.type
_entity_poly.pdbx_seq_one_letter_code
_entity_poly.pdbx_strand_id
1 'polypeptide(L)'
;MNGNPKSPEIGGTRGWFAVAALFAVTMSLSGNVPAQQVIKKSSSGVCHCPGGQFYDRTSSFEPFENINACLASGGREPRSGQGDCSVAAAIETQPVQAAPENAAVGPVKKSSSGLCHCPGGQFYNRTTNFTPFDTIGACLESGGREPAQGQGSCPTEPPPPSATSLENYDRDAFGGWADADEDCMNTRHELLQARSTDAVGASSNGCSIDSGQWNDFYTGNIVTASSELDIDHVVPLRWAWERGAYGWAPEKRLEFANDPANLLPVGASVNRSKGASGPLEWLPPNESFACEYVLRFNRVIDRYELAVPAEEAEMFATLIAEQCD
;
A
#
# COMPACT_ATOMS: atom_id res chain seq x y z
N MET A 1 40.45 42.06 46.65
CA MET A 1 40.81 43.31 46.01
C MET A 1 40.04 43.36 44.72
N ASN A 2 38.83 43.91 44.74
CA ASN A 2 38.43 45.19 44.20
C ASN A 2 38.69 45.27 42.69
N GLY A 3 37.76 45.54 41.82
CA GLY A 3 36.59 46.35 41.91
C GLY A 3 35.82 46.33 40.57
N ASN A 4 34.56 46.58 40.72
CA ASN A 4 33.60 46.98 39.70
C ASN A 4 33.78 48.46 39.33
N PRO A 5 33.53 48.88 38.12
CA PRO A 5 32.64 50.05 37.99
C PRO A 5 31.62 49.94 36.85
N LYS A 6 30.36 50.14 37.20
CA LYS A 6 29.45 51.27 36.97
C LYS A 6 29.23 51.69 35.50
N SER A 7 27.96 51.61 35.11
CA SER A 7 27.29 52.27 33.99
C SER A 7 27.39 53.84 34.08
N PRO A 8 27.12 54.54 32.96
CA PRO A 8 26.32 55.74 33.07
C PRO A 8 25.06 55.73 32.20
N GLU A 9 23.97 56.19 32.81
CA GLU A 9 22.78 56.73 32.16
C GLU A 9 23.07 58.14 31.58
N ILE A 10 22.49 58.47 30.45
CA ILE A 10 22.04 59.82 30.02
C ILE A 10 21.01 59.51 28.89
N GLY A 11 19.77 59.85 28.92
CA GLY A 11 19.19 61.15 29.06
C GLY A 11 18.44 61.48 27.77
N GLY A 12 17.11 61.57 27.85
CA GLY A 12 16.05 61.57 26.89
C GLY A 12 16.09 62.69 25.80
N THR A 13 15.31 62.43 24.76
CA THR A 13 14.53 63.46 24.06
C THR A 13 13.30 62.80 23.40
N ARG A 14 12.17 63.45 23.67
CA ARG A 14 10.85 63.17 23.08
C ARG A 14 10.87 63.56 21.60
N GLY A 15 10.56 62.62 20.72
CA GLY A 15 10.24 62.92 19.34
C GLY A 15 8.93 62.20 18.97
N TRP A 16 7.87 62.96 18.82
CA TRP A 16 6.61 62.54 18.25
C TRP A 16 6.80 62.27 16.76
N PHE A 17 6.66 61.04 16.34
CA PHE A 17 6.38 60.72 14.93
C PHE A 17 5.08 59.99 14.83
N ALA A 18 4.21 60.58 14.01
CA ALA A 18 2.92 60.07 13.65
C ALA A 18 3.04 58.70 12.97
N VAL A 19 2.35 57.70 13.52
CA VAL A 19 2.19 56.38 12.91
C VAL A 19 1.05 56.52 11.90
N ALA A 20 1.40 56.55 10.62
CA ALA A 20 0.44 56.35 9.56
C ALA A 20 0.05 54.86 9.55
N ALA A 21 -1.18 54.56 9.90
CA ALA A 21 -1.77 53.21 9.80
C ALA A 21 -1.96 52.87 8.33
N LEU A 22 -1.06 52.05 7.80
CA LEU A 22 -1.31 51.32 6.55
C LEU A 22 -2.30 50.17 6.85
N PHE A 23 -3.55 50.33 6.46
CA PHE A 23 -4.51 49.26 6.36
C PHE A 23 -4.05 48.29 5.25
N ALA A 24 -3.39 47.23 5.62
CA ALA A 24 -3.24 46.07 4.74
C ALA A 24 -4.59 45.39 4.61
N VAL A 25 -5.24 45.58 3.45
CA VAL A 25 -6.42 44.79 3.05
C VAL A 25 -5.90 43.39 2.77
N THR A 26 -6.02 42.52 3.74
CA THR A 26 -5.91 41.07 3.53
C THR A 26 -7.16 40.60 2.78
N MET A 27 -7.05 40.46 1.46
CA MET A 27 -8.03 39.69 0.70
C MET A 27 -7.95 38.23 1.19
N SER A 28 -8.86 37.88 2.07
CA SER A 28 -9.18 36.48 2.37
C SER A 28 -9.79 35.87 1.12
N LEU A 29 -9.00 35.11 0.38
CA LEU A 29 -9.49 34.16 -0.60
C LEU A 29 -10.23 33.07 0.18
N SER A 30 -11.51 33.27 0.46
CA SER A 30 -12.40 32.20 0.89
C SER A 30 -12.57 31.27 -0.30
N GLY A 31 -11.68 30.31 -0.45
CA GLY A 31 -11.91 29.16 -1.30
C GLY A 31 -13.14 28.43 -0.75
N ASN A 32 -14.26 28.48 -1.45
CA ASN A 32 -15.38 27.59 -1.23
C ASN A 32 -14.87 26.16 -1.48
N VAL A 33 -14.52 25.45 -0.39
CA VAL A 33 -14.46 23.98 -0.42
C VAL A 33 -15.90 23.53 -0.65
N PRO A 34 -16.21 22.79 -1.73
CA PRO A 34 -17.56 22.26 -1.91
C PRO A 34 -17.90 21.41 -0.70
N ALA A 35 -19.05 21.66 -0.09
CA ALA A 35 -19.54 20.88 1.02
C ALA A 35 -19.62 19.42 0.57
N GLN A 36 -18.84 18.56 1.22
CA GLN A 36 -18.83 17.13 0.95
C GLN A 36 -20.25 16.60 1.11
N GLN A 37 -20.85 16.11 0.02
CA GLN A 37 -22.21 15.62 0.02
C GLN A 37 -22.26 14.27 0.74
N VAL A 38 -22.81 14.24 1.94
CA VAL A 38 -22.91 13.03 2.78
C VAL A 38 -24.18 12.24 2.44
N ILE A 39 -24.17 10.93 2.70
CA ILE A 39 -25.38 10.11 2.72
C ILE A 39 -26.17 10.43 3.98
N LYS A 40 -27.47 10.66 3.84
CA LYS A 40 -28.37 11.05 4.94
C LYS A 40 -29.25 9.87 5.37
N LYS A 41 -29.04 9.32 6.56
CA LYS A 41 -29.96 8.34 7.15
C LYS A 41 -31.07 9.06 7.89
N SER A 42 -32.28 8.95 7.39
CA SER A 42 -33.47 9.55 8.04
C SER A 42 -33.85 8.81 9.31
N SER A 43 -34.68 9.44 10.15
CA SER A 43 -35.25 8.82 11.38
C SER A 43 -36.07 7.54 11.09
N SER A 44 -36.55 7.35 9.86
CA SER A 44 -37.19 6.12 9.41
C SER A 44 -36.20 5.05 8.93
N GLY A 45 -34.91 5.29 9.04
CA GLY A 45 -33.85 4.36 8.65
C GLY A 45 -33.57 4.26 7.15
N VAL A 46 -34.05 5.22 6.32
CA VAL A 46 -33.75 5.23 4.87
C VAL A 46 -32.50 6.05 4.62
N CYS A 47 -31.57 5.48 3.83
CA CYS A 47 -30.34 6.13 3.40
C CYS A 47 -30.61 6.94 2.12
N HIS A 48 -30.61 8.26 2.22
CA HIS A 48 -30.83 9.15 1.09
C HIS A 48 -29.51 9.63 0.51
N CYS A 49 -29.30 9.41 -0.79
CA CYS A 49 -28.10 9.80 -1.52
C CYS A 49 -28.27 11.16 -2.19
N PRO A 50 -27.20 11.94 -2.38
CA PRO A 50 -27.21 13.17 -3.12
C PRO A 50 -27.87 13.01 -4.50
N GLY A 51 -28.72 13.94 -4.89
CA GLY A 51 -29.51 13.84 -6.12
C GLY A 51 -30.78 12.97 -6.04
N GLY A 52 -30.97 12.23 -4.95
CA GLY A 52 -32.19 11.46 -4.72
C GLY A 52 -33.43 12.36 -4.42
N GLN A 53 -34.60 11.88 -4.79
CA GLN A 53 -35.89 12.65 -4.72
C GLN A 53 -36.16 13.27 -3.33
N PHE A 54 -35.69 12.63 -2.24
CA PHE A 54 -35.95 13.08 -0.87
C PHE A 54 -34.68 13.59 -0.17
N TYR A 55 -33.53 13.64 -0.83
CA TYR A 55 -32.27 14.05 -0.21
C TYR A 55 -32.32 15.46 0.39
N ASP A 56 -32.79 16.44 -0.39
CA ASP A 56 -32.89 17.84 0.04
C ASP A 56 -34.00 18.08 1.06
N ARG A 57 -35.01 17.19 1.07
CA ARG A 57 -36.12 17.25 2.04
C ARG A 57 -35.80 16.61 3.37
N THR A 58 -34.73 15.79 3.44
CA THR A 58 -34.27 15.14 4.68
C THR A 58 -33.40 16.13 5.46
N SER A 59 -34.04 16.87 6.37
CA SER A 59 -33.42 17.91 7.20
C SER A 59 -32.92 17.38 8.57
N SER A 60 -33.55 16.31 9.09
CA SER A 60 -33.11 15.61 10.31
C SER A 60 -32.56 14.24 9.91
N PHE A 61 -31.25 14.05 10.06
CA PHE A 61 -30.57 12.86 9.57
C PHE A 61 -29.28 12.59 10.36
N GLU A 62 -28.83 11.34 10.31
CA GLU A 62 -27.49 10.92 10.68
C GLU A 62 -26.60 10.89 9.42
N PRO A 63 -25.45 11.58 9.38
CA PRO A 63 -24.59 11.64 8.20
C PRO A 63 -23.69 10.43 8.09
N PHE A 64 -23.46 9.94 6.85
CA PHE A 64 -22.51 8.87 6.53
C PHE A 64 -21.69 9.25 5.29
N GLU A 65 -20.44 8.81 5.24
CA GLU A 65 -19.51 9.11 4.15
C GLU A 65 -19.91 8.41 2.84
N ASN A 66 -20.52 7.23 2.94
CA ASN A 66 -20.95 6.44 1.79
C ASN A 66 -22.19 5.58 2.14
N ILE A 67 -22.81 5.03 1.09
CA ILE A 67 -24.03 4.22 1.23
C ILE A 67 -23.79 2.96 2.05
N ASN A 68 -22.63 2.31 1.91
CA ASN A 68 -22.31 1.08 2.64
C ASN A 68 -22.22 1.32 4.15
N ALA A 69 -21.62 2.44 4.57
CA ALA A 69 -21.58 2.83 5.98
C ALA A 69 -22.99 3.06 6.55
N CYS A 70 -23.88 3.68 5.78
CA CYS A 70 -25.27 3.87 6.17
C CYS A 70 -26.02 2.53 6.30
N LEU A 71 -25.85 1.62 5.35
CA LEU A 71 -26.48 0.28 5.40
C LEU A 71 -25.94 -0.55 6.57
N ALA A 72 -24.62 -0.53 6.80
CA ALA A 72 -23.99 -1.21 7.93
C ALA A 72 -24.47 -0.70 9.30
N SER A 73 -24.89 0.58 9.38
CA SER A 73 -25.50 1.15 10.59
C SER A 73 -26.97 0.74 10.80
N GLY A 74 -27.51 -0.21 10.02
CA GLY A 74 -28.92 -0.62 10.05
C GLY A 74 -29.83 0.28 9.19
N GLY A 75 -29.26 1.06 8.28
CA GLY A 75 -30.00 1.77 7.25
C GLY A 75 -30.55 0.84 6.18
N ARG A 76 -31.42 1.35 5.32
CA ARG A 76 -31.96 0.65 4.14
C ARG A 76 -31.96 1.56 2.94
N GLU A 77 -31.86 0.98 1.76
CA GLU A 77 -31.92 1.73 0.51
C GLU A 77 -33.30 2.38 0.27
N PRO A 78 -33.35 3.49 -0.49
CA PRO A 78 -34.60 4.05 -0.97
C PRO A 78 -35.34 3.05 -1.87
N ARG A 79 -36.65 3.15 -1.97
CA ARG A 79 -37.43 2.32 -2.91
C ARG A 79 -37.05 2.66 -4.35
N SER A 80 -37.12 1.67 -5.24
CA SER A 80 -36.92 1.85 -6.69
C SER A 80 -37.71 3.06 -7.20
N GLY A 81 -37.01 3.98 -7.90
CA GLY A 81 -37.57 5.22 -8.44
C GLY A 81 -37.52 6.42 -7.47
N GLN A 82 -37.02 6.28 -6.27
CA GLN A 82 -36.88 7.40 -5.31
C GLN A 82 -35.44 7.98 -5.23
N GLY A 83 -34.58 7.56 -6.11
CA GLY A 83 -33.17 7.94 -6.17
C GLY A 83 -32.28 6.72 -6.01
N ASP A 84 -31.43 6.49 -6.98
CA ASP A 84 -30.46 5.42 -6.98
C ASP A 84 -29.18 5.93 -6.29
N CYS A 85 -28.73 5.24 -5.27
CA CYS A 85 -27.49 5.56 -4.56
C CYS A 85 -26.24 5.15 -5.32
N SER A 86 -26.38 4.54 -6.48
CA SER A 86 -25.28 4.08 -7.33
C SER A 86 -24.57 5.21 -8.11
N VAL A 87 -25.09 6.45 -8.09
CA VAL A 87 -24.56 7.59 -8.85
C VAL A 87 -24.30 8.80 -7.95
N ALA A 88 -23.28 8.76 -7.12
CA ALA A 88 -22.79 9.96 -6.46
C ALA A 88 -21.26 10.01 -6.51
N ALA A 89 -20.71 10.26 -7.70
CA ALA A 89 -19.41 10.89 -7.91
C ALA A 89 -19.34 11.41 -9.35
N ALA A 90 -20.02 12.51 -9.65
CA ALA A 90 -19.73 13.28 -10.87
C ALA A 90 -18.85 14.46 -10.47
N ILE A 91 -17.55 14.31 -10.62
CA ILE A 91 -16.63 15.43 -10.83
C ILE A 91 -16.58 15.62 -12.34
N GLU A 92 -17.10 16.78 -12.79
CA GLU A 92 -16.98 17.21 -14.20
C GLU A 92 -15.51 17.35 -14.58
N THR A 93 -15.00 16.40 -15.36
CA THR A 93 -13.92 16.61 -16.30
C THR A 93 -14.33 16.04 -17.65
N GLN A 94 -13.99 16.76 -18.72
CA GLN A 94 -14.40 16.58 -20.12
C GLN A 94 -14.20 15.15 -20.66
N PRO A 95 -14.90 14.76 -21.76
CA PRO A 95 -15.06 13.37 -22.14
C PRO A 95 -13.78 12.78 -22.73
N VAL A 96 -13.10 11.98 -21.95
CA VAL A 96 -12.26 10.89 -22.46
C VAL A 96 -13.20 9.70 -22.62
N GLN A 97 -13.25 9.13 -23.80
CA GLN A 97 -14.10 7.98 -24.12
C GLN A 97 -13.94 6.88 -23.10
N ALA A 98 -15.03 6.52 -22.45
CA ALA A 98 -15.09 5.44 -21.47
C ALA A 98 -14.61 4.12 -22.08
N ALA A 99 -13.54 3.58 -21.54
CA ALA A 99 -13.21 2.16 -21.66
C ALA A 99 -14.24 1.37 -20.84
N PRO A 100 -14.69 0.19 -21.28
CA PRO A 100 -15.75 -0.56 -20.61
C PRO A 100 -15.32 -1.00 -19.21
N GLU A 101 -16.12 -0.60 -18.23
CA GLU A 101 -16.10 -1.15 -16.86
C GLU A 101 -16.41 -2.65 -16.93
N ASN A 102 -15.38 -3.45 -16.85
CA ASN A 102 -15.34 -4.82 -16.34
C ASN A 102 -13.93 -5.40 -16.61
N ALA A 103 -12.95 -4.98 -15.81
CA ALA A 103 -11.72 -5.76 -15.73
C ALA A 103 -12.07 -7.07 -15.00
N ALA A 104 -12.39 -8.10 -15.76
CA ALA A 104 -12.61 -9.44 -15.23
C ALA A 104 -11.29 -9.91 -14.59
N VAL A 105 -11.34 -10.17 -13.29
CA VAL A 105 -10.20 -10.68 -12.51
C VAL A 105 -9.95 -12.14 -12.90
N GLY A 106 -8.71 -12.49 -13.22
CA GLY A 106 -8.30 -13.86 -13.50
C GLY A 106 -6.98 -13.91 -14.29
N PRO A 107 -6.29 -15.06 -14.32
CA PRO A 107 -5.02 -15.21 -15.01
C PRO A 107 -5.17 -15.04 -16.52
N VAL A 108 -4.12 -14.62 -17.20
CA VAL A 108 -4.05 -14.72 -18.67
C VAL A 108 -4.02 -16.20 -19.05
N LYS A 109 -4.91 -16.59 -19.95
CA LYS A 109 -5.09 -18.00 -20.34
C LYS A 109 -4.43 -18.26 -21.69
N LYS A 110 -3.36 -19.06 -21.72
CA LYS A 110 -2.79 -19.57 -22.97
C LYS A 110 -3.56 -20.80 -23.41
N SER A 111 -4.30 -20.69 -24.49
CA SER A 111 -5.02 -21.83 -25.07
C SER A 111 -4.08 -22.85 -25.71
N SER A 112 -4.57 -24.04 -25.98
CA SER A 112 -3.83 -25.09 -26.72
C SER A 112 -3.40 -24.66 -28.14
N SER A 113 -4.06 -23.66 -28.72
CA SER A 113 -3.66 -23.05 -29.99
C SER A 113 -2.58 -21.95 -29.84
N GLY A 114 -2.11 -21.70 -28.62
CA GLY A 114 -1.09 -20.70 -28.31
C GLY A 114 -1.58 -19.26 -28.23
N LEU A 115 -2.91 -19.01 -28.16
CA LEU A 115 -3.44 -17.65 -27.99
C LEU A 115 -3.54 -17.29 -26.50
N CYS A 116 -3.09 -16.09 -26.15
CA CYS A 116 -3.14 -15.52 -24.82
C CYS A 116 -4.47 -14.76 -24.64
N HIS A 117 -5.41 -15.30 -23.92
CA HIS A 117 -6.70 -14.69 -23.64
C HIS A 117 -6.67 -13.98 -22.30
N CYS A 118 -6.90 -12.66 -22.29
CA CYS A 118 -6.96 -11.87 -21.08
C CYS A 118 -8.38 -11.79 -20.51
N PRO A 119 -8.50 -11.59 -19.18
CA PRO A 119 -9.79 -11.35 -18.54
C PRO A 119 -10.59 -10.25 -19.27
N GLY A 120 -11.88 -10.46 -19.45
CA GLY A 120 -12.74 -9.55 -20.24
C GLY A 120 -12.69 -9.73 -21.75
N GLY A 121 -11.73 -10.51 -22.29
CA GLY A 121 -11.68 -10.83 -23.71
C GLY A 121 -12.82 -11.74 -24.17
N GLN A 122 -13.24 -11.58 -25.46
CA GLN A 122 -14.39 -12.28 -26.03
C GLN A 122 -14.37 -13.81 -25.83
N PHE A 123 -13.19 -14.42 -25.82
CA PHE A 123 -13.04 -15.87 -25.70
C PHE A 123 -12.51 -16.34 -24.34
N TYR A 124 -12.25 -15.40 -23.41
CA TYR A 124 -11.67 -15.73 -22.11
C TYR A 124 -12.48 -16.77 -21.32
N ASN A 125 -13.80 -16.58 -21.21
CA ASN A 125 -14.67 -17.49 -20.49
C ASN A 125 -14.92 -18.81 -21.23
N ARG A 126 -14.65 -18.86 -22.54
CA ARG A 126 -14.78 -20.06 -23.36
C ARG A 126 -13.51 -20.91 -23.36
N THR A 127 -12.38 -20.32 -22.96
CA THR A 127 -11.10 -21.02 -22.86
C THR A 127 -11.05 -21.76 -21.51
N THR A 128 -11.44 -23.04 -21.54
CA THR A 128 -11.53 -23.91 -20.35
C THR A 128 -10.30 -24.82 -20.18
N ASN A 129 -9.57 -25.09 -21.29
CA ASN A 129 -8.32 -25.83 -21.27
C ASN A 129 -7.18 -24.86 -21.63
N PHE A 130 -6.37 -24.49 -20.65
CA PHE A 130 -5.35 -23.45 -20.79
C PHE A 130 -4.19 -23.63 -19.80
N THR A 131 -3.06 -23.00 -20.11
CA THR A 131 -1.98 -22.75 -19.16
C THR A 131 -2.16 -21.33 -18.60
N PRO A 132 -2.22 -21.15 -17.28
CA PRO A 132 -2.35 -19.83 -16.67
C PRO A 132 -1.03 -19.06 -16.69
N PHE A 133 -1.12 -17.72 -16.81
CA PHE A 133 -0.02 -16.77 -16.68
C PHE A 133 -0.51 -15.53 -15.93
N ASP A 134 0.37 -14.91 -15.16
CA ASP A 134 0.02 -13.72 -14.38
C ASP A 134 -0.13 -12.48 -15.25
N THR A 135 0.67 -12.40 -16.32
CA THR A 135 0.67 -11.25 -17.24
C THR A 135 0.62 -11.70 -18.69
N ILE A 136 0.21 -10.78 -19.57
CA ILE A 136 0.29 -10.98 -21.01
C ILE A 136 1.74 -11.15 -21.47
N GLY A 137 2.69 -10.41 -20.86
CA GLY A 137 4.12 -10.53 -21.15
C GLY A 137 4.63 -11.95 -20.91
N ALA A 138 4.37 -12.53 -19.73
CA ALA A 138 4.74 -13.90 -19.39
C ALA A 138 4.14 -14.94 -20.37
N CYS A 139 2.89 -14.73 -20.78
CA CYS A 139 2.26 -15.59 -21.78
C CYS A 139 2.96 -15.49 -23.14
N LEU A 140 3.32 -14.30 -23.60
CA LEU A 140 4.04 -14.07 -24.87
C LEU A 140 5.45 -14.66 -24.83
N GLU A 141 6.20 -14.45 -23.76
CA GLU A 141 7.53 -15.02 -23.53
C GLU A 141 7.52 -16.56 -23.56
N SER A 142 6.43 -17.16 -23.07
CA SER A 142 6.23 -18.61 -23.15
C SER A 142 5.94 -19.14 -24.57
N GLY A 143 6.02 -18.27 -25.61
CA GLY A 143 5.67 -18.59 -26.99
C GLY A 143 4.17 -18.47 -27.29
N GLY A 144 3.43 -17.72 -26.48
CA GLY A 144 2.05 -17.34 -26.75
C GLY A 144 1.96 -16.25 -27.83
N ARG A 145 0.73 -15.99 -28.30
CA ARG A 145 0.41 -14.94 -29.27
C ARG A 145 -0.76 -14.12 -28.79
N GLU A 146 -0.74 -12.82 -29.08
CA GLU A 146 -1.89 -11.96 -28.80
C GLU A 146 -3.14 -12.36 -29.58
N PRO A 147 -4.35 -12.11 -29.02
CA PRO A 147 -5.59 -12.24 -29.76
C PRO A 147 -5.61 -11.28 -30.96
N ALA A 148 -6.36 -11.62 -32.01
CA ALA A 148 -6.53 -10.74 -33.17
C ALA A 148 -7.23 -9.42 -32.76
N GLN A 149 -6.93 -8.33 -33.46
CA GLN A 149 -7.57 -7.04 -33.23
C GLN A 149 -9.12 -7.19 -33.23
N GLY A 150 -9.75 -6.60 -32.20
CA GLY A 150 -11.20 -6.70 -31.99
C GLY A 150 -11.68 -7.87 -31.13
N GLN A 151 -10.79 -8.76 -30.70
CA GLN A 151 -11.12 -9.88 -29.80
C GLN A 151 -10.86 -9.59 -28.30
N GLY A 152 -10.57 -8.35 -27.97
CA GLY A 152 -10.18 -7.87 -26.65
C GLY A 152 -8.67 -7.70 -26.56
N SER A 153 -8.21 -6.47 -26.33
CA SER A 153 -6.80 -6.19 -26.04
C SER A 153 -6.50 -6.56 -24.60
N CYS A 154 -5.37 -7.19 -24.39
CA CYS A 154 -4.85 -7.41 -23.05
C CYS A 154 -4.32 -6.08 -22.48
N PRO A 155 -4.70 -5.67 -21.25
CA PRO A 155 -4.04 -4.58 -20.59
C PRO A 155 -2.55 -4.88 -20.45
N THR A 156 -1.70 -3.94 -20.82
CA THR A 156 -0.24 -4.06 -20.62
C THR A 156 0.18 -3.81 -19.18
N GLU A 157 -0.73 -3.27 -18.40
CA GLU A 157 -0.56 -3.03 -16.97
C GLU A 157 -1.58 -3.86 -16.18
N PRO A 158 -1.21 -4.45 -15.02
CA PRO A 158 -2.20 -5.07 -14.16
C PRO A 158 -3.25 -4.02 -13.78
N PRO A 159 -4.56 -4.34 -13.78
CA PRO A 159 -5.58 -3.41 -13.37
C PRO A 159 -5.30 -2.95 -11.94
N PRO A 160 -5.53 -1.67 -11.63
CA PRO A 160 -5.42 -1.21 -10.25
C PRO A 160 -6.30 -2.07 -9.35
N PRO A 161 -5.86 -2.39 -8.13
CA PRO A 161 -6.64 -3.23 -7.22
C PRO A 161 -8.03 -2.63 -7.02
N SER A 162 -9.06 -3.46 -7.18
CA SER A 162 -10.41 -3.02 -6.81
C SER A 162 -10.47 -2.79 -5.31
N ALA A 163 -11.24 -1.82 -4.84
CA ALA A 163 -11.40 -1.52 -3.41
C ALA A 163 -11.71 -2.80 -2.59
N THR A 164 -12.47 -3.73 -3.17
CA THR A 164 -12.81 -5.02 -2.53
C THR A 164 -11.61 -5.95 -2.35
N SER A 165 -10.60 -5.91 -3.24
CA SER A 165 -9.38 -6.73 -3.09
C SER A 165 -8.41 -6.15 -2.06
N LEU A 166 -8.45 -4.84 -1.84
CA LEU A 166 -7.68 -4.16 -0.78
C LEU A 166 -8.25 -4.44 0.61
N GLU A 167 -9.58 -4.52 0.74
CA GLU A 167 -10.27 -4.80 2.01
C GLU A 167 -10.09 -6.25 2.49
N ASN A 168 -9.77 -7.18 1.58
CA ASN A 168 -9.66 -8.62 1.86
C ASN A 168 -8.20 -9.10 1.92
N TYR A 169 -7.28 -8.29 2.48
CA TYR A 169 -5.93 -8.79 2.73
C TYR A 169 -5.97 -10.02 3.62
N ASP A 170 -5.43 -11.12 3.10
CA ASP A 170 -5.28 -12.38 3.81
C ASP A 170 -3.79 -12.74 3.88
N ARG A 171 -3.21 -12.71 5.07
CA ARG A 171 -1.83 -13.08 5.29
C ARG A 171 -1.59 -14.57 4.98
N ASP A 172 -2.57 -15.42 5.27
CA ASP A 172 -2.45 -16.88 5.09
C ASP A 172 -2.41 -17.26 3.60
N ALA A 173 -2.90 -16.38 2.72
CA ALA A 173 -2.77 -16.56 1.28
C ALA A 173 -1.30 -16.56 0.77
N PHE A 174 -0.34 -16.10 1.59
CA PHE A 174 1.10 -16.18 1.30
C PHE A 174 1.75 -17.49 1.77
N GLY A 175 1.00 -18.39 2.42
CA GLY A 175 1.42 -19.74 2.81
C GLY A 175 2.11 -19.75 4.17
N GLY A 176 3.04 -19.20 4.58
CA GLY A 176 3.81 -19.30 5.82
C GLY A 176 5.29 -19.61 5.54
N TRP A 177 6.01 -20.01 6.58
CA TRP A 177 7.42 -20.37 6.43
C TRP A 177 7.55 -21.75 5.78
N ALA A 178 8.12 -21.80 4.58
CA ALA A 178 8.37 -23.03 3.86
C ALA A 178 9.52 -23.82 4.50
N ASP A 179 9.45 -25.13 4.39
CA ASP A 179 10.54 -26.08 4.58
C ASP A 179 10.78 -26.70 3.19
N ALA A 180 11.68 -26.10 2.41
CA ALA A 180 11.78 -26.39 0.98
C ALA A 180 12.61 -27.65 0.69
N ASP A 181 13.53 -28.03 1.58
CA ASP A 181 14.39 -29.19 1.45
C ASP A 181 13.99 -30.35 2.40
N GLU A 182 12.88 -30.14 3.15
CA GLU A 182 12.26 -31.14 4.02
C GLU A 182 13.21 -31.63 5.16
N ASP A 183 14.10 -30.76 5.63
CA ASP A 183 15.04 -31.05 6.71
C ASP A 183 14.46 -30.75 8.11
N CYS A 184 13.20 -30.32 8.19
CA CYS A 184 12.44 -29.83 9.34
C CYS A 184 12.73 -28.38 9.77
N MET A 185 13.72 -27.73 9.19
CA MET A 185 14.05 -26.33 9.45
C MET A 185 13.38 -25.45 8.39
N ASN A 186 12.40 -24.68 8.79
CA ASN A 186 11.72 -23.78 7.84
C ASN A 186 12.55 -22.53 7.54
N THR A 187 12.17 -21.78 6.49
CA THR A 187 12.86 -20.55 6.00
C THR A 187 13.22 -19.58 7.13
N ARG A 188 12.38 -19.42 8.18
CA ARG A 188 12.70 -18.56 9.32
C ARG A 188 13.99 -19.02 10.00
N HIS A 189 14.10 -20.30 10.32
CA HIS A 189 15.23 -20.85 11.07
C HIS A 189 16.46 -21.01 10.19
N GLU A 190 16.30 -21.37 8.92
CA GLU A 190 17.38 -21.35 7.94
C GLU A 190 18.00 -19.95 7.82
N LEU A 191 17.17 -18.91 7.74
CA LEU A 191 17.64 -17.54 7.67
C LEU A 191 18.35 -17.11 8.95
N LEU A 192 17.86 -17.49 10.13
CA LEU A 192 18.52 -17.22 11.40
C LEU A 192 19.88 -17.91 11.45
N GLN A 193 19.98 -19.16 11.01
CA GLN A 193 21.24 -19.88 10.91
C GLN A 193 22.22 -19.20 9.95
N ALA A 194 21.75 -18.85 8.75
CA ALA A 194 22.58 -18.26 7.70
C ALA A 194 23.03 -16.82 8.01
N ARG A 195 22.29 -16.08 8.84
CA ARG A 195 22.56 -14.68 9.18
C ARG A 195 23.22 -14.48 10.54
N SER A 196 23.43 -15.54 11.31
CA SER A 196 24.20 -15.43 12.56
C SER A 196 25.65 -15.10 12.27
N THR A 197 26.22 -14.18 13.05
CA THR A 197 27.65 -13.80 13.00
C THR A 197 28.52 -14.63 13.95
N ASP A 198 27.87 -15.49 14.73
CA ASP A 198 28.55 -16.44 15.63
C ASP A 198 27.87 -17.82 15.55
N ALA A 199 28.44 -18.80 16.25
CA ALA A 199 27.89 -20.15 16.31
C ALA A 199 26.44 -20.13 16.85
N VAL A 200 25.56 -20.89 16.19
CA VAL A 200 24.15 -20.98 16.58
C VAL A 200 23.90 -22.11 17.55
N GLY A 201 22.98 -21.92 18.50
CA GLY A 201 22.44 -22.99 19.34
C GLY A 201 21.09 -23.42 18.76
N ALA A 202 21.01 -24.68 18.30
CA ALA A 202 19.78 -25.28 17.82
C ALA A 202 19.00 -25.97 18.94
N SER A 203 17.69 -26.13 18.75
CA SER A 203 16.83 -26.95 19.57
C SER A 203 17.28 -28.42 19.58
N SER A 204 16.80 -29.18 20.55
CA SER A 204 17.22 -30.61 20.74
C SER A 204 16.90 -31.53 19.56
N ASN A 205 15.91 -31.17 18.73
CA ASN A 205 15.56 -31.90 17.51
C ASN A 205 16.22 -31.34 16.24
N GLY A 206 16.99 -30.25 16.36
CA GLY A 206 17.67 -29.61 15.24
C GLY A 206 16.78 -28.75 14.33
N CYS A 207 15.47 -28.71 14.55
CA CYS A 207 14.51 -28.06 13.63
C CYS A 207 14.32 -26.55 13.89
N SER A 208 14.95 -25.97 14.91
CA SER A 208 14.88 -24.55 15.19
C SER A 208 16.17 -23.99 15.75
N ILE A 209 16.42 -22.72 15.51
CA ILE A 209 17.53 -21.97 16.07
C ILE A 209 17.02 -21.16 17.26
N ASP A 210 17.63 -21.36 18.42
CA ASP A 210 17.24 -20.75 19.69
C ASP A 210 18.15 -19.58 20.08
N SER A 211 19.45 -19.69 19.77
CA SER A 211 20.47 -18.67 20.09
C SER A 211 21.49 -18.53 18.96
N GLY A 212 22.15 -17.38 18.92
CA GLY A 212 23.19 -17.02 17.97
C GLY A 212 23.64 -15.60 18.21
N GLN A 213 24.17 -14.94 17.20
CA GLN A 213 24.45 -13.50 17.25
C GLN A 213 24.02 -12.86 15.95
N TRP A 214 23.06 -11.94 16.02
CA TRP A 214 22.50 -11.26 14.86
C TRP A 214 22.63 -9.74 14.98
N ASN A 215 23.04 -9.11 13.90
CA ASN A 215 22.96 -7.66 13.78
C ASN A 215 21.52 -7.30 13.43
N ASP A 216 20.82 -6.62 14.34
CA ASP A 216 19.56 -5.97 14.01
C ASP A 216 19.84 -4.70 13.20
N PHE A 217 19.70 -4.79 11.89
CA PHE A 217 20.00 -3.68 11.01
C PHE A 217 19.08 -2.46 11.23
N TYR A 218 17.87 -2.68 11.76
CA TYR A 218 16.92 -1.60 11.99
C TYR A 218 17.27 -0.74 13.20
N THR A 219 17.92 -1.30 14.21
CA THR A 219 18.32 -0.55 15.42
C THR A 219 19.84 -0.39 15.57
N GLY A 220 20.63 -1.16 14.84
CA GLY A 220 22.09 -1.24 15.00
C GLY A 220 22.54 -2.07 16.21
N ASN A 221 21.63 -2.73 16.91
CA ASN A 221 21.93 -3.55 18.08
C ASN A 221 22.32 -4.98 17.70
N ILE A 222 23.00 -5.65 18.64
CA ILE A 222 23.25 -7.10 18.56
C ILE A 222 22.20 -7.81 19.40
N VAL A 223 21.56 -8.83 18.83
CA VAL A 223 20.58 -9.70 19.48
C VAL A 223 21.13 -11.12 19.54
N THR A 224 20.94 -11.81 20.66
CA THR A 224 21.51 -13.16 20.87
C THR A 224 20.48 -14.26 21.09
N ALA A 225 19.22 -13.90 21.37
CA ALA A 225 18.11 -14.83 21.50
C ALA A 225 17.19 -14.73 20.28
N SER A 226 16.93 -15.84 19.61
CA SER A 226 16.04 -15.84 18.42
C SER A 226 14.60 -15.46 18.75
N SER A 227 14.17 -15.60 20.01
CA SER A 227 12.86 -15.20 20.50
C SER A 227 12.65 -13.68 20.57
N GLU A 228 13.73 -12.90 20.53
CA GLU A 228 13.69 -11.43 20.49
C GLU A 228 13.65 -10.89 19.06
N LEU A 229 13.82 -11.77 18.06
CA LEU A 229 13.82 -11.44 16.64
C LEU A 229 12.52 -11.85 15.95
N ASP A 230 12.07 -10.98 15.08
CA ASP A 230 11.18 -11.35 13.98
C ASP A 230 11.97 -11.48 12.68
N ILE A 231 11.46 -12.25 11.73
CA ILE A 231 11.90 -12.15 10.33
C ILE A 231 10.95 -11.21 9.65
N ASP A 232 11.43 -10.01 9.35
CA ASP A 232 10.67 -9.00 8.66
C ASP A 232 10.70 -9.22 7.14
N HIS A 233 9.55 -9.00 6.52
CA HIS A 233 9.47 -8.78 5.08
C HIS A 233 9.78 -7.31 4.81
N VAL A 234 10.94 -7.01 4.20
CA VAL A 234 11.37 -5.64 3.87
C VAL A 234 10.28 -4.92 3.09
N VAL A 235 9.74 -5.55 2.05
CA VAL A 235 8.45 -5.19 1.43
C VAL A 235 7.35 -6.00 2.13
N PRO A 236 6.51 -5.38 2.97
CA PRO A 236 5.50 -6.09 3.73
C PRO A 236 4.50 -6.83 2.85
N LEU A 237 4.04 -8.01 3.30
CA LEU A 237 3.07 -8.81 2.55
C LEU A 237 1.79 -8.03 2.22
N ARG A 238 1.29 -7.22 3.15
CA ARG A 238 0.14 -6.36 2.92
C ARG A 238 0.44 -5.25 1.91
N TRP A 239 1.61 -4.63 2.00
CA TRP A 239 2.03 -3.60 1.05
C TRP A 239 2.10 -4.16 -0.39
N ALA A 240 2.67 -5.37 -0.54
CA ALA A 240 2.70 -6.07 -1.81
C ALA A 240 1.30 -6.48 -2.29
N TRP A 241 0.44 -6.95 -1.36
CA TRP A 241 -0.96 -7.27 -1.67
C TRP A 241 -1.67 -6.11 -2.33
N GLU A 242 -1.57 -4.93 -1.74
CA GLU A 242 -2.18 -3.70 -2.22
C GLU A 242 -1.60 -3.21 -3.58
N ARG A 243 -0.45 -3.78 -4.00
CA ARG A 243 0.26 -3.44 -5.26
C ARG A 243 0.36 -4.60 -6.23
N GLY A 244 -0.61 -5.49 -6.21
CA GLY A 244 -0.81 -6.52 -7.23
C GLY A 244 -0.62 -7.96 -6.76
N ALA A 245 0.01 -8.22 -5.58
CA ALA A 245 0.20 -9.60 -5.11
C ALA A 245 -1.11 -10.33 -4.80
N TYR A 246 -2.23 -9.62 -4.62
CA TYR A 246 -3.56 -10.23 -4.49
C TYR A 246 -3.92 -11.08 -5.72
N GLY A 247 -3.45 -10.69 -6.91
CA GLY A 247 -3.69 -11.37 -8.17
C GLY A 247 -2.69 -12.47 -8.50
N TRP A 248 -1.62 -12.65 -7.71
CA TRP A 248 -0.61 -13.67 -7.99
C TRP A 248 -1.13 -15.09 -7.74
N ALA A 249 -0.52 -16.07 -8.41
CA ALA A 249 -0.70 -17.47 -8.07
C ALA A 249 -0.18 -17.75 -6.63
N PRO A 250 -0.74 -18.75 -5.94
CA PRO A 250 -0.31 -19.11 -4.58
C PRO A 250 1.20 -19.39 -4.48
N GLU A 251 1.78 -20.00 -5.50
CA GLU A 251 3.21 -20.34 -5.57
C GLU A 251 4.08 -19.09 -5.59
N LYS A 252 3.71 -18.06 -6.36
CA LYS A 252 4.43 -16.78 -6.41
C LYS A 252 4.31 -16.01 -5.09
N ARG A 253 3.15 -16.08 -4.43
CA ARG A 253 2.99 -15.49 -3.09
C ARG A 253 3.86 -16.19 -2.05
N LEU A 254 3.92 -17.54 -2.09
CA LEU A 254 4.79 -18.33 -1.21
C LEU A 254 6.27 -18.02 -1.46
N GLU A 255 6.68 -17.95 -2.73
CA GLU A 255 8.04 -17.55 -3.12
C GLU A 255 8.39 -16.17 -2.55
N PHE A 256 7.53 -15.16 -2.77
CA PHE A 256 7.73 -13.80 -2.24
C PHE A 256 7.88 -13.77 -0.72
N ALA A 257 7.05 -14.53 -0.01
CA ALA A 257 7.07 -14.60 1.46
C ALA A 257 8.31 -15.30 2.02
N ASN A 258 8.97 -16.13 1.22
CA ASN A 258 10.13 -16.91 1.62
C ASN A 258 11.43 -16.49 0.92
N ASP A 259 11.40 -15.41 0.10
CA ASP A 259 12.57 -14.93 -0.60
C ASP A 259 13.59 -14.27 0.37
N PRO A 260 14.82 -14.81 0.51
CA PRO A 260 15.85 -14.20 1.35
C PRO A 260 16.21 -12.76 0.96
N ALA A 261 15.93 -12.33 -0.28
CA ALA A 261 16.08 -10.94 -0.71
C ALA A 261 15.09 -10.01 -0.01
N ASN A 262 13.91 -10.51 0.35
CA ASN A 262 12.86 -9.78 1.06
C ASN A 262 12.90 -9.97 2.59
N LEU A 263 13.79 -10.79 3.12
CA LEU A 263 13.76 -11.21 4.53
C LEU A 263 14.97 -10.69 5.32
N LEU A 264 14.70 -10.11 6.51
CA LEU A 264 15.72 -9.66 7.47
C LEU A 264 15.38 -10.10 8.89
N PRO A 265 16.34 -10.66 9.64
CA PRO A 265 16.20 -10.82 11.09
C PRO A 265 16.35 -9.45 11.76
N VAL A 266 15.34 -9.00 12.47
CA VAL A 266 15.27 -7.69 13.14
C VAL A 266 14.61 -7.81 14.51
N GLY A 267 14.86 -6.86 15.40
CA GLY A 267 14.22 -6.83 16.71
C GLY A 267 12.67 -6.78 16.59
N ALA A 268 11.99 -7.64 17.31
CA ALA A 268 10.53 -7.80 17.23
C ALA A 268 9.78 -6.50 17.56
N SER A 269 10.32 -5.64 18.42
CA SER A 269 9.70 -4.36 18.79
C SER A 269 9.73 -3.36 17.63
N VAL A 270 10.89 -3.20 16.97
CA VAL A 270 11.04 -2.27 15.84
C VAL A 270 10.28 -2.76 14.62
N ASN A 271 10.22 -4.09 14.40
CA ASN A 271 9.42 -4.67 13.34
C ASN A 271 7.92 -4.36 13.52
N ARG A 272 7.41 -4.48 14.74
CA ARG A 272 6.02 -4.08 15.03
C ARG A 272 5.75 -2.59 14.81
N SER A 273 6.75 -1.72 15.01
CA SER A 273 6.60 -0.28 14.72
C SER A 273 6.53 0.00 13.22
N LYS A 274 7.25 -0.77 12.40
CA LYS A 274 7.18 -0.71 10.94
C LYS A 274 5.80 -1.17 10.43
N GLY A 275 5.32 -2.31 10.93
CA GLY A 275 4.05 -2.87 10.50
C GLY A 275 4.01 -3.15 8.99
N ALA A 276 3.02 -2.58 8.30
CA ALA A 276 2.85 -2.72 6.85
C ALA A 276 3.34 -1.49 6.07
N SER A 277 4.06 -0.58 6.71
CA SER A 277 4.53 0.67 6.09
C SER A 277 5.63 0.43 5.07
N GLY A 278 5.58 1.20 3.98
CA GLY A 278 6.67 1.35 3.02
C GLY A 278 7.68 2.42 3.47
N PRO A 279 8.76 2.63 2.69
CA PRO A 279 9.82 3.56 3.06
C PRO A 279 9.41 5.04 3.08
N LEU A 280 8.30 5.39 2.46
CA LEU A 280 7.75 6.76 2.50
C LEU A 280 7.07 7.08 3.84
N GLU A 281 6.61 6.06 4.58
CA GLU A 281 5.94 6.21 5.88
C GLU A 281 6.83 5.79 7.05
N TRP A 282 7.82 4.93 6.82
CA TRP A 282 8.69 4.41 7.86
C TRP A 282 10.10 4.15 7.33
N LEU A 283 11.09 4.62 8.07
CA LEU A 283 12.51 4.28 7.88
C LEU A 283 13.07 3.65 9.15
N PRO A 284 14.09 2.79 9.04
CA PRO A 284 14.73 2.21 10.21
C PRO A 284 15.36 3.33 11.08
N PRO A 285 15.22 3.27 12.42
CA PRO A 285 15.85 4.24 13.31
C PRO A 285 17.39 4.24 13.25
N ASN A 286 17.99 3.19 12.72
CA ASN A 286 19.41 3.15 12.39
C ASN A 286 19.65 3.85 11.05
N GLU A 287 19.96 5.14 11.10
CA GLU A 287 20.19 5.98 9.92
C GLU A 287 21.29 5.41 8.99
N SER A 288 22.30 4.72 9.53
CA SER A 288 23.35 4.11 8.71
C SER A 288 22.86 2.97 7.80
N PHE A 289 21.69 2.45 8.05
CA PHE A 289 21.05 1.39 7.24
C PHE A 289 19.95 1.95 6.33
N ALA A 290 19.56 3.22 6.47
CA ALA A 290 18.43 3.79 5.74
C ALA A 290 18.59 3.68 4.20
N CYS A 291 19.77 4.02 3.67
CA CYS A 291 20.06 3.88 2.24
C CYS A 291 19.91 2.42 1.77
N GLU A 292 20.56 1.45 2.44
CA GLU A 292 20.46 0.04 2.05
C GLU A 292 19.03 -0.48 2.17
N TYR A 293 18.26 -0.04 3.18
CA TYR A 293 16.86 -0.40 3.35
C TYR A 293 16.01 0.06 2.15
N VAL A 294 16.12 1.33 1.74
CA VAL A 294 15.36 1.88 0.61
C VAL A 294 15.76 1.20 -0.70
N LEU A 295 17.06 1.02 -0.94
CA LEU A 295 17.55 0.32 -2.13
C LEU A 295 17.10 -1.13 -2.18
N ARG A 296 17.10 -1.82 -1.03
CA ARG A 296 16.63 -3.20 -0.94
C ARG A 296 15.13 -3.32 -1.19
N PHE A 297 14.35 -2.39 -0.61
CA PHE A 297 12.92 -2.31 -0.86
C PHE A 297 12.62 -2.16 -2.35
N ASN A 298 13.31 -1.23 -3.02
CA ASN A 298 13.14 -0.98 -4.46
C ASN A 298 13.53 -2.20 -5.30
N ARG A 299 14.67 -2.88 -4.99
CA ARG A 299 15.07 -4.11 -5.70
C ARG A 299 14.04 -5.23 -5.59
N VAL A 300 13.33 -5.35 -4.45
CA VAL A 300 12.26 -6.33 -4.28
C VAL A 300 11.03 -5.94 -5.09
N ILE A 301 10.66 -4.65 -5.10
CA ILE A 301 9.57 -4.14 -5.97
C ILE A 301 9.83 -4.52 -7.42
N ASP A 302 11.01 -4.21 -7.93
CA ASP A 302 11.40 -4.47 -9.33
C ASP A 302 11.40 -5.96 -9.64
N ARG A 303 11.96 -6.78 -8.73
CA ARG A 303 12.04 -8.24 -8.91
C ARG A 303 10.68 -8.90 -9.05
N TYR A 304 9.70 -8.44 -8.28
CA TYR A 304 8.35 -9.00 -8.24
C TYR A 304 7.34 -8.23 -9.09
N GLU A 305 7.80 -7.17 -9.78
CA GLU A 305 6.97 -6.34 -10.66
C GLU A 305 5.73 -5.79 -9.95
N LEU A 306 5.95 -5.29 -8.71
CA LEU A 306 4.86 -4.70 -7.93
C LEU A 306 4.43 -3.37 -8.53
N ALA A 307 3.12 -3.16 -8.63
CA ALA A 307 2.55 -1.95 -9.21
C ALA A 307 2.74 -0.74 -8.28
N VAL A 308 3.67 0.14 -8.62
CA VAL A 308 3.90 1.40 -7.90
C VAL A 308 3.35 2.54 -8.76
N PRO A 309 2.42 3.37 -8.23
CA PRO A 309 1.95 4.55 -8.94
C PRO A 309 3.12 5.48 -9.33
N ALA A 310 3.03 6.15 -10.48
CA ALA A 310 4.11 7.00 -10.98
C ALA A 310 4.52 8.10 -9.98
N GLU A 311 3.56 8.71 -9.29
CA GLU A 311 3.82 9.70 -8.25
C GLU A 311 4.60 9.10 -7.06
N GLU A 312 4.24 7.91 -6.62
CA GLU A 312 4.94 7.18 -5.55
C GLU A 312 6.36 6.78 -5.99
N ALA A 313 6.54 6.37 -7.25
CA ALA A 313 7.85 6.05 -7.81
C ALA A 313 8.80 7.26 -7.85
N GLU A 314 8.30 8.45 -8.17
CA GLU A 314 9.06 9.71 -8.10
C GLU A 314 9.46 10.04 -6.65
N MET A 315 8.57 9.81 -5.69
CA MET A 315 8.88 9.97 -4.26
C MET A 315 9.95 8.98 -3.79
N PHE A 316 9.91 7.72 -4.24
CA PHE A 316 10.97 6.74 -3.97
C PHE A 316 12.31 7.16 -4.55
N ALA A 317 12.35 7.65 -5.79
CA ALA A 317 13.59 8.14 -6.41
C ALA A 317 14.20 9.31 -5.61
N THR A 318 13.36 10.22 -5.13
CA THR A 318 13.77 11.35 -4.27
C THR A 318 14.32 10.84 -2.94
N LEU A 319 13.60 9.91 -2.29
CA LEU A 319 14.01 9.34 -1.02
C LEU A 319 15.35 8.58 -1.14
N ILE A 320 15.57 7.84 -2.23
CA ILE A 320 16.84 7.17 -2.51
C ILE A 320 17.97 8.19 -2.60
N ALA A 321 17.79 9.29 -3.32
CA ALA A 321 18.80 10.36 -3.41
C ALA A 321 19.09 10.97 -2.03
N GLU A 322 18.06 11.25 -1.22
CA GLU A 322 18.23 11.83 0.12
C GLU A 322 18.93 10.90 1.12
N GLN A 323 18.68 9.59 1.02
CA GLN A 323 19.22 8.62 1.99
C GLN A 323 20.57 8.04 1.57
N CYS A 324 20.95 8.15 0.28
CA CYS A 324 22.14 7.48 -0.25
C CYS A 324 23.26 8.43 -0.69
N ASP A 325 23.05 9.75 -0.61
CA ASP A 325 24.11 10.76 -0.78
C ASP A 325 24.82 11.04 0.56
#